data_7549f1d2cc8f44f3cfdbf553683791a7
#
_entry.id   7549f1d2cc8f44f3cfdbf553683791a7
#
_cell.length_a   1.000
_cell.length_b   1.000
_cell.length_c   1.000
_cell.angle_alpha   90.00
_cell.angle_beta   90.00
_cell.angle_gamma   90.00
#
_symmetry.space_group_name_H-M   'P 1'
#
loop_
_entity.id
_entity.type
_entity.pdbx_description
1 polymer ?
#
loop_
_entity_poly.entity_id
_entity_poly.type
_entity_poly.pdbx_seq_one_letter_code
_entity_poly.pdbx_strand_id
1 'polypeptide(L)'
;TLYRHEEPLPPRAEVRHERLRIGFIAGHFLSSSSSLFYEGLMRGLTEKYDVYAYSLSDRADAFTENLRGAVDYRIFANLSIAEQAERIRADEIDVLFDLGGHTDGGMTLMPLAYRPAPVQISGIGWFATTGVPFVDGFLTDDVLSPVGAEAFYSEQLLRLPHAFHFTPDEAMRASEVCER
;
A
#
# COMPACT_ATOMS: atom_id res chain seq x y z
N THR A 1 15.89 8.13 14.96
CA THR A 1 14.83 7.76 14.04
C THR A 1 15.42 6.98 12.89
N LEU A 2 14.90 5.80 12.58
CA LEU A 2 15.36 4.86 11.54
C LEU A 2 15.41 5.47 10.11
N TYR A 3 14.74 6.60 9.87
CA TYR A 3 14.52 7.19 8.54
C TYR A 3 15.26 8.52 8.31
N ARG A 4 16.24 8.90 9.15
CA ARG A 4 16.80 10.28 9.17
C ARG A 4 17.89 10.59 8.16
N HIS A 5 18.31 9.65 7.31
CA HIS A 5 19.51 9.84 6.50
C HIS A 5 19.35 9.62 5.00
N GLU A 6 18.12 9.41 4.53
CA GLU A 6 17.90 9.19 3.12
C GLU A 6 17.61 10.53 2.43
N GLU A 7 18.42 10.88 1.45
CA GLU A 7 18.14 12.02 0.60
C GLU A 7 17.06 11.65 -0.42
N PRO A 8 15.98 12.43 -0.51
CA PRO A 8 14.97 12.20 -1.53
C PRO A 8 15.58 12.17 -2.93
N LEU A 9 15.06 11.29 -3.77
CA LEU A 9 15.39 11.31 -5.20
C LEU A 9 15.08 12.70 -5.78
N PRO A 10 15.84 13.18 -6.77
CA PRO A 10 15.54 14.45 -7.44
C PRO A 10 14.08 14.50 -7.89
N PRO A 11 13.43 15.67 -7.85
CA PRO A 11 12.05 15.79 -8.31
C PRO A 11 11.90 15.21 -9.72
N ARG A 12 10.87 14.39 -9.92
CA ARG A 12 10.52 13.86 -11.25
C ARG A 12 9.90 14.99 -12.07
N ALA A 13 10.21 15.05 -13.36
CA ALA A 13 9.42 15.86 -14.28
C ALA A 13 7.95 15.41 -14.22
N GLU A 14 7.02 16.35 -14.28
CA GLU A 14 5.60 16.03 -14.29
C GLU A 14 5.26 15.24 -15.57
N VAL A 15 4.94 13.97 -15.42
CA VAL A 15 4.48 13.12 -16.51
C VAL A 15 2.98 12.94 -16.34
N ARG A 16 2.23 13.20 -17.40
CA ARG A 16 0.78 12.94 -17.41
C ARG A 16 0.52 11.63 -18.12
N HIS A 17 0.05 10.66 -17.36
CA HIS A 17 -0.39 9.37 -17.90
C HIS A 17 -1.86 9.48 -18.34
N GLU A 18 -2.23 8.78 -19.40
CA GLU A 18 -3.63 8.62 -19.81
C GLU A 18 -4.43 7.89 -18.72
N ARG A 19 -3.81 6.89 -18.10
CA ARG A 19 -4.30 6.19 -16.91
C ARG A 19 -3.29 6.41 -15.77
N LEU A 20 -3.77 6.88 -14.62
CA LEU A 20 -2.89 7.04 -13.45
C LEU A 20 -2.29 5.68 -13.06
N ARG A 21 -1.03 5.71 -12.67
CA ARG A 21 -0.28 4.55 -12.18
C ARG A 21 -0.32 4.51 -10.67
N ILE A 22 -0.92 3.46 -10.13
CA ILE A 22 -1.10 3.28 -8.68
C ILE A 22 -0.26 2.11 -8.22
N GLY A 23 0.70 2.37 -7.35
CA GLY A 23 1.58 1.37 -6.75
C GLY A 23 1.14 0.98 -5.36
N PHE A 24 1.29 -0.28 -5.01
CA PHE A 24 1.12 -0.82 -3.67
C PHE A 24 2.40 -1.52 -3.23
N ILE A 25 2.95 -1.15 -2.07
CA ILE A 25 4.13 -1.81 -1.50
C ILE A 25 3.74 -2.56 -0.23
N ALA A 26 4.14 -3.82 -0.14
CA ALA A 26 3.89 -4.68 1.02
C ALA A 26 5.11 -5.54 1.33
N GLY A 27 5.26 -5.96 2.57
CA GLY A 27 6.26 -6.95 2.97
C GLY A 27 6.12 -8.25 2.17
N HIS A 28 4.89 -8.65 1.91
CA HIS A 28 4.53 -9.77 1.02
C HIS A 28 3.06 -9.65 0.58
N PHE A 29 2.73 -10.33 -0.51
CA PHE A 29 1.34 -10.51 -0.97
C PHE A 29 0.98 -12.00 -0.88
N LEU A 30 0.76 -12.47 0.36
CA LEU A 30 0.31 -13.82 0.67
C LEU A 30 -1.10 -13.79 1.22
N SER A 31 -1.80 -14.93 1.19
CA SER A 31 -3.08 -15.10 1.88
C SER A 31 -2.94 -14.79 3.36
N SER A 32 -3.64 -13.78 3.83
CA SER A 32 -3.58 -13.28 5.20
C SER A 32 -4.85 -12.50 5.52
N SER A 33 -5.05 -12.14 6.79
CA SER A 33 -6.16 -11.25 7.17
C SER A 33 -6.11 -9.90 6.47
N SER A 34 -4.91 -9.34 6.27
CA SER A 34 -4.76 -8.05 5.58
C SER A 34 -5.08 -8.14 4.09
N SER A 35 -4.79 -9.27 3.43
CA SER A 35 -5.05 -9.43 1.99
C SER A 35 -6.53 -9.34 1.65
N LEU A 36 -7.41 -9.73 2.58
CA LEU A 36 -8.87 -9.60 2.41
C LEU A 36 -9.34 -8.16 2.21
N PHE A 37 -8.59 -7.19 2.74
CA PHE A 37 -8.96 -5.78 2.67
C PHE A 37 -8.38 -5.10 1.43
N TYR A 38 -7.16 -5.41 1.01
CA TYR A 38 -6.54 -4.70 -0.10
C TYR A 38 -6.73 -5.39 -1.47
N GLU A 39 -7.03 -6.71 -1.51
CA GLU A 39 -7.23 -7.41 -2.78
C GLU A 39 -8.37 -6.80 -3.60
N GLY A 40 -9.54 -6.63 -3.00
CA GLY A 40 -10.71 -6.06 -3.65
C GLY A 40 -10.44 -4.63 -4.16
N LEU A 41 -9.73 -3.83 -3.36
CA LEU A 41 -9.31 -2.49 -3.75
C LEU A 41 -8.39 -2.53 -4.98
N MET A 42 -7.31 -3.32 -4.92
CA MET A 42 -6.33 -3.41 -6.01
C MET A 42 -6.99 -3.87 -7.31
N ARG A 43 -7.83 -4.92 -7.25
CA ARG A 43 -8.55 -5.44 -8.43
C ARG A 43 -9.54 -4.42 -8.98
N GLY A 44 -10.33 -3.79 -8.13
CA GLY A 44 -11.30 -2.77 -8.57
C GLY A 44 -10.63 -1.57 -9.24
N LEU A 45 -9.45 -1.20 -8.80
CA LEU A 45 -8.68 -0.10 -9.41
C LEU A 45 -8.20 -0.43 -10.83
N THR A 46 -7.97 -1.70 -11.19
CA THR A 46 -7.50 -2.09 -12.53
C THR A 46 -8.49 -1.73 -13.65
N GLU A 47 -9.76 -1.51 -13.33
CA GLU A 47 -10.75 -1.08 -14.31
C GLU A 47 -10.42 0.30 -14.90
N LYS A 48 -9.80 1.19 -14.12
CA LYS A 48 -9.56 2.60 -14.49
C LYS A 48 -8.11 3.02 -14.47
N TYR A 49 -7.25 2.30 -13.74
CA TYR A 49 -5.87 2.67 -13.45
C TYR A 49 -4.91 1.54 -13.80
N ASP A 50 -3.65 1.87 -14.01
CA ASP A 50 -2.57 0.90 -14.12
C ASP A 50 -2.06 0.59 -12.72
N VAL A 51 -2.26 -0.65 -12.26
CA VAL A 51 -2.00 -1.05 -10.88
C VAL A 51 -0.71 -1.86 -10.79
N TYR A 52 0.17 -1.46 -9.88
CA TYR A 52 1.47 -2.08 -9.61
C TYR A 52 1.51 -2.64 -8.19
N ALA A 53 2.11 -3.81 -8.02
CA ALA A 53 2.36 -4.43 -6.71
C ALA A 53 3.86 -4.67 -6.52
N TYR A 54 4.43 -4.13 -5.44
CA TYR A 54 5.84 -4.25 -5.06
C TYR A 54 5.95 -5.12 -3.81
N SER A 55 6.38 -6.37 -3.99
CA SER A 55 6.57 -7.32 -2.89
C SER A 55 8.02 -7.29 -2.40
N LEU A 56 8.22 -7.06 -1.10
CA LEU A 56 9.53 -7.16 -0.48
C LEU A 56 9.97 -8.61 -0.24
N SER A 57 9.12 -9.58 -0.58
CA SER A 57 9.37 -11.02 -0.47
C SER A 57 9.20 -11.72 -1.81
N ASP A 58 9.97 -12.78 -2.04
CA ASP A 58 9.83 -13.71 -3.16
C ASP A 58 8.87 -14.87 -2.88
N ARG A 59 8.34 -14.96 -1.65
CA ARG A 59 7.36 -15.99 -1.27
C ARG A 59 6.08 -15.79 -2.07
N ALA A 60 5.49 -16.91 -2.47
CA ALA A 60 4.25 -16.93 -3.24
C ALA A 60 3.33 -18.06 -2.78
N ASP A 61 2.04 -17.83 -2.88
CA ASP A 61 0.97 -18.80 -2.70
C ASP A 61 -0.11 -18.60 -3.77
N ALA A 62 -1.23 -19.29 -3.67
CA ALA A 62 -2.32 -19.16 -4.63
C ALA A 62 -2.87 -17.73 -4.75
N PHE A 63 -2.90 -16.97 -3.64
CA PHE A 63 -3.28 -15.56 -3.64
C PHE A 63 -2.29 -14.71 -4.47
N THR A 64 -0.98 -14.92 -4.25
CA THR A 64 0.06 -14.23 -5.00
C THR A 64 -0.05 -14.48 -6.50
N GLU A 65 -0.26 -15.74 -6.91
CA GLU A 65 -0.40 -16.08 -8.33
C GLU A 65 -1.65 -15.45 -8.96
N ASN A 66 -2.76 -15.41 -8.24
CA ASN A 66 -3.96 -14.72 -8.68
C ASN A 66 -3.74 -13.21 -8.83
N LEU A 67 -3.00 -12.60 -7.91
CA LEU A 67 -2.69 -11.16 -7.97
C LEU A 67 -1.76 -10.83 -9.14
N ARG A 68 -0.75 -11.67 -9.41
CA ARG A 68 0.16 -11.56 -10.56
C ARG A 68 -0.56 -11.55 -11.90
N GLY A 69 -1.68 -12.26 -12.01
CA GLY A 69 -2.53 -12.26 -13.20
C GLY A 69 -3.37 -11.00 -13.39
N ALA A 70 -3.48 -10.14 -12.38
CA ALA A 70 -4.36 -8.99 -12.37
C ALA A 70 -3.64 -7.64 -12.41
N VAL A 71 -2.40 -7.56 -11.93
CA VAL A 71 -1.64 -6.32 -11.77
C VAL A 71 -0.18 -6.48 -12.24
N ASP A 72 0.51 -5.37 -12.46
CA ASP A 72 1.96 -5.36 -12.71
C ASP A 72 2.73 -5.69 -11.44
N TYR A 73 3.10 -6.96 -11.28
CA TYR A 73 3.74 -7.48 -10.07
C TYR A 73 5.26 -7.43 -10.15
N ARG A 74 5.91 -6.86 -9.13
CA ARG A 74 7.37 -6.73 -9.00
C ARG A 74 7.86 -7.36 -7.71
N ILE A 75 8.97 -8.11 -7.76
CA ILE A 75 9.63 -8.72 -6.60
C ILE A 75 10.86 -7.90 -6.27
N PHE A 76 10.93 -7.41 -5.03
CA PHE A 76 12.00 -6.57 -4.49
C PHE A 76 12.86 -7.26 -3.42
N ALA A 77 12.66 -8.55 -3.20
CA ALA A 77 13.27 -9.33 -2.11
C ALA A 77 14.81 -9.18 -1.99
N ASN A 78 15.51 -8.98 -3.11
CA ASN A 78 16.97 -8.89 -3.14
C ASN A 78 17.49 -7.50 -3.52
N LEU A 79 16.64 -6.49 -3.51
CA LEU A 79 17.02 -5.11 -3.81
C LEU A 79 17.34 -4.35 -2.51
N SER A 80 18.36 -3.52 -2.57
CA SER A 80 18.59 -2.51 -1.53
C SER A 80 17.42 -1.50 -1.51
N ILE A 81 17.27 -0.77 -0.41
CA ILE A 81 16.21 0.23 -0.26
C ILE A 81 16.29 1.29 -1.35
N ALA A 82 17.50 1.74 -1.70
CA ALA A 82 17.70 2.71 -2.78
C ALA A 82 17.25 2.13 -4.14
N GLU A 83 17.63 0.88 -4.47
CA GLU A 83 17.19 0.23 -5.71
C GLU A 83 15.67 0.03 -5.76
N GLN A 84 15.03 -0.27 -4.63
CA GLN A 84 13.57 -0.34 -4.53
C GLN A 84 12.93 1.00 -4.91
N ALA A 85 13.43 2.09 -4.31
CA ALA A 85 12.93 3.44 -4.61
C ALA A 85 13.16 3.84 -6.08
N GLU A 86 14.34 3.54 -6.64
CA GLU A 86 14.66 3.80 -8.04
C GLU A 86 13.76 3.02 -9.00
N ARG A 87 13.43 1.76 -8.68
CA ARG A 87 12.51 0.95 -9.48
C ARG A 87 11.09 1.48 -9.46
N ILE A 88 10.58 1.88 -8.29
CA ILE A 88 9.27 2.51 -8.18
C ILE A 88 9.24 3.83 -8.98
N ARG A 89 10.33 4.62 -8.89
CA ARG A 89 10.49 5.85 -9.66
C ARG A 89 10.49 5.61 -11.16
N ALA A 90 11.17 4.55 -11.62
CA ALA A 90 11.26 4.18 -13.03
C ALA A 90 9.92 3.70 -13.60
N ASP A 91 9.07 3.09 -12.77
CA ASP A 91 7.69 2.73 -13.14
C ASP A 91 6.76 3.96 -13.17
N GLU A 92 7.27 5.17 -12.85
CA GLU A 92 6.55 6.45 -12.90
C GLU A 92 5.23 6.44 -12.14
N ILE A 93 5.22 5.86 -10.94
CA ILE A 93 4.02 5.77 -10.10
C ILE A 93 3.54 7.16 -9.70
N ASP A 94 2.24 7.42 -9.85
CA ASP A 94 1.60 8.69 -9.48
C ASP A 94 1.17 8.68 -8.01
N VAL A 95 0.63 7.56 -7.53
CA VAL A 95 0.22 7.39 -6.13
C VAL A 95 0.77 6.05 -5.62
N LEU A 96 1.55 6.09 -4.54
CA LEU A 96 2.11 4.91 -3.90
C LEU A 96 1.42 4.67 -2.56
N PHE A 97 0.82 3.49 -2.40
CA PHE A 97 0.25 3.02 -1.15
C PHE A 97 1.22 2.11 -0.40
N ASP A 98 1.52 2.48 0.84
CA ASP A 98 2.17 1.62 1.82
C ASP A 98 1.10 0.78 2.55
N LEU A 99 1.23 -0.53 2.47
CA LEU A 99 0.34 -1.49 3.13
C LEU A 99 0.92 -2.08 4.42
N GLY A 100 2.12 -1.70 4.80
CA GLY A 100 2.83 -2.28 5.95
C GLY A 100 2.94 -1.36 7.16
N GLY A 101 3.09 -0.06 6.94
CA GLY A 101 3.40 0.88 8.02
C GLY A 101 4.61 0.45 8.82
N HIS A 102 4.49 0.40 10.14
CA HIS A 102 5.56 -0.07 11.02
C HIS A 102 5.57 -1.58 11.27
N THR A 103 4.70 -2.34 10.63
CA THR A 103 4.76 -3.81 10.65
C THR A 103 6.12 -4.26 10.11
N ASP A 104 6.67 -5.35 10.64
CA ASP A 104 7.97 -5.89 10.25
C ASP A 104 9.13 -4.87 10.28
N GLY A 105 9.10 -3.97 11.28
CA GLY A 105 10.13 -2.95 11.46
C GLY A 105 10.06 -1.78 10.47
N GLY A 106 8.92 -1.58 9.79
CA GLY A 106 8.72 -0.47 8.87
C GLY A 106 9.45 -0.63 7.53
N MET A 107 9.72 -1.84 7.12
CA MET A 107 10.48 -2.12 5.88
C MET A 107 9.84 -1.51 4.64
N THR A 108 8.50 -1.44 4.59
CA THR A 108 7.76 -0.84 3.47
C THR A 108 7.85 0.68 3.45
N LEU A 109 8.08 1.32 4.61
CA LEU A 109 8.26 2.78 4.71
C LEU A 109 9.67 3.23 4.26
N MET A 110 10.67 2.35 4.32
CA MET A 110 12.06 2.72 4.02
C MET A 110 12.24 3.26 2.60
N PRO A 111 11.76 2.60 1.53
CA PRO A 111 11.88 3.15 0.17
C PRO A 111 11.06 4.42 -0.03
N LEU A 112 9.99 4.66 0.75
CA LEU A 112 9.20 5.89 0.67
C LEU A 112 9.99 7.13 1.12
N ALA A 113 11.01 6.95 1.99
CA ALA A 113 11.87 8.06 2.43
C ALA A 113 12.60 8.74 1.25
N TYR A 114 12.86 8.02 0.18
CA TYR A 114 13.44 8.54 -1.06
C TYR A 114 12.43 9.31 -1.94
N ARG A 115 11.18 9.38 -1.56
CA ARG A 115 10.11 10.03 -2.35
C ARG A 115 10.03 9.52 -3.80
N PRO A 116 9.90 8.21 -4.03
CA PRO A 116 9.82 7.65 -5.39
C PRO A 116 8.54 8.04 -6.13
N ALA A 117 7.46 8.37 -5.44
CA ALA A 117 6.21 8.83 -6.01
C ALA A 117 5.82 10.23 -5.50
N PRO A 118 5.11 11.04 -6.31
CA PRO A 118 4.69 12.38 -5.90
C PRO A 118 3.68 12.38 -4.76
N VAL A 119 2.81 11.36 -4.69
CA VAL A 119 1.83 11.18 -3.62
C VAL A 119 2.06 9.82 -2.95
N GLN A 120 2.23 9.83 -1.64
CA GLN A 120 2.49 8.64 -0.83
C GLN A 120 1.50 8.53 0.31
N ILE A 121 0.78 7.42 0.38
CA ILE A 121 -0.33 7.18 1.29
C ILE A 121 -0.05 5.91 2.09
N SER A 122 -0.31 5.90 3.38
CA SER A 122 -0.30 4.69 4.21
C SER A 122 -1.73 4.34 4.66
N GLY A 123 -1.91 3.13 5.16
CA GLY A 123 -3.19 2.63 5.67
C GLY A 123 -3.49 1.20 5.26
N ILE A 124 -4.66 0.70 5.62
CA ILE A 124 -5.17 -0.66 5.38
C ILE A 124 -4.42 -1.73 6.20
N GLY A 125 -3.10 -1.84 6.10
CA GLY A 125 -2.30 -2.80 6.88
C GLY A 125 -1.72 -2.22 8.18
N TRP A 126 -1.89 -0.94 8.42
CA TRP A 126 -1.47 -0.22 9.62
C TRP A 126 -2.58 0.71 10.10
N PHE A 127 -2.80 0.84 11.41
CA PHE A 127 -4.01 1.46 11.98
C PHE A 127 -3.75 2.75 12.78
N ALA A 128 -2.55 3.31 12.69
CA ALA A 128 -2.16 4.55 13.38
C ALA A 128 -1.29 5.40 12.48
N THR A 129 -1.05 6.64 12.88
CA THR A 129 -0.08 7.51 12.20
C THR A 129 1.25 6.78 11.99
N THR A 130 1.88 7.01 10.86
CA THR A 130 3.25 6.53 10.62
C THR A 130 4.28 7.44 11.30
N GLY A 131 3.92 8.69 11.57
CA GLY A 131 4.78 9.67 12.21
C GLY A 131 5.99 10.06 11.36
N VAL A 132 5.96 9.79 10.06
CA VAL A 132 7.07 10.10 9.14
C VAL A 132 6.69 11.22 8.17
N PRO A 133 7.64 12.13 7.84
CA PRO A 133 7.33 13.35 7.06
C PRO A 133 7.16 13.10 5.56
N PHE A 134 7.41 11.89 5.09
CA PHE A 134 7.36 11.53 3.66
C PHE A 134 6.11 10.73 3.28
N VAL A 135 5.18 10.53 4.20
CA VAL A 135 3.83 10.02 3.91
C VAL A 135 2.85 11.18 3.97
N ASP A 136 2.16 11.42 2.86
CA ASP A 136 1.30 12.60 2.69
C ASP A 136 -0.09 12.38 3.26
N GLY A 137 -0.64 11.17 3.10
CA GLY A 137 -1.99 10.83 3.50
C GLY A 137 -2.10 9.51 4.26
N PHE A 138 -3.12 9.42 5.10
CA PHE A 138 -3.48 8.18 5.79
C PHE A 138 -4.91 7.78 5.44
N LEU A 139 -5.07 6.61 4.81
CA LEU A 139 -6.37 6.09 4.39
C LEU A 139 -7.12 5.53 5.60
N THR A 140 -8.31 6.05 5.85
CA THR A 140 -9.13 5.72 7.03
C THR A 140 -10.62 5.94 6.75
N ASP A 141 -11.44 5.85 7.78
CA ASP A 141 -12.86 6.23 7.78
C ASP A 141 -13.25 6.94 9.09
N ASP A 142 -14.52 7.37 9.20
CA ASP A 142 -15.01 8.10 10.37
C ASP A 142 -15.14 7.22 11.63
N VAL A 143 -15.10 5.89 11.49
CA VAL A 143 -15.16 4.95 12.64
C VAL A 143 -13.76 4.77 13.23
N LEU A 144 -12.77 4.56 12.37
CA LEU A 144 -11.36 4.33 12.78
C LEU A 144 -10.69 5.64 13.21
N SER A 145 -11.00 6.72 12.53
CA SER A 145 -10.44 8.05 12.81
C SER A 145 -11.58 9.08 12.87
N PRO A 146 -12.31 9.15 13.97
CA PRO A 146 -13.42 10.10 14.13
C PRO A 146 -12.94 11.56 14.05
N VAL A 147 -13.88 12.47 13.88
CA VAL A 147 -13.61 13.92 13.85
C VAL A 147 -12.81 14.34 15.08
N GLY A 148 -11.70 15.04 14.87
CA GLY A 148 -10.74 15.44 15.91
C GLY A 148 -9.55 14.49 16.04
N ALA A 149 -9.55 13.33 15.36
CA ALA A 149 -8.41 12.42 15.33
C ALA A 149 -7.20 13.01 14.59
N GLU A 150 -7.40 14.04 13.76
CA GLU A 150 -6.35 14.76 13.03
C GLU A 150 -5.20 15.21 13.94
N ALA A 151 -5.49 15.54 15.19
CA ALA A 151 -4.49 15.97 16.16
C ALA A 151 -3.45 14.89 16.50
N PHE A 152 -3.73 13.63 16.20
CA PHE A 152 -2.87 12.47 16.50
C PHE A 152 -2.14 11.92 15.28
N TYR A 153 -2.35 12.50 14.10
CA TYR A 153 -1.72 12.07 12.85
C TYR A 153 -0.78 13.15 12.32
N SER A 154 0.34 12.72 11.76
CA SER A 154 1.24 13.60 11.00
C SER A 154 0.80 13.74 9.55
N GLU A 155 0.03 12.78 9.05
CA GLU A 155 -0.50 12.70 7.70
C GLU A 155 -1.87 13.37 7.59
N GLN A 156 -2.25 13.77 6.38
CA GLN A 156 -3.62 14.16 6.10
C GLN A 156 -4.54 12.94 6.16
N LEU A 157 -5.60 12.96 6.97
CA LEU A 157 -6.59 11.89 7.01
C LEU A 157 -7.44 11.89 5.74
N LEU A 158 -7.42 10.79 5.00
CA LEU A 158 -8.21 10.54 3.80
C LEU A 158 -9.35 9.58 4.17
N ARG A 159 -10.50 10.15 4.55
CA ARG A 159 -11.65 9.37 5.00
C ARG A 159 -12.46 8.86 3.82
N LEU A 160 -12.61 7.55 3.74
CA LEU A 160 -13.55 6.87 2.87
C LEU A 160 -14.85 6.58 3.63
N PRO A 161 -15.96 6.33 2.93
CA PRO A 161 -17.19 5.88 3.60
C PRO A 161 -16.99 4.61 4.43
N HIS A 162 -16.11 3.69 3.94
CA HIS A 162 -15.71 2.47 4.61
C HIS A 162 -14.29 2.12 4.16
N ALA A 163 -13.27 2.35 5.00
CA ALA A 163 -11.89 2.04 4.68
C ALA A 163 -11.58 0.54 4.78
N PHE A 164 -12.24 -0.15 5.72
CA PHE A 164 -12.07 -1.58 5.98
C PHE A 164 -13.32 -2.37 5.57
N HIS A 165 -13.59 -2.35 4.28
CA HIS A 165 -14.64 -3.17 3.70
C HIS A 165 -14.01 -4.35 2.96
N PHE A 166 -14.49 -5.57 3.22
CA PHE A 166 -14.15 -6.74 2.43
C PHE A 166 -15.42 -7.50 2.01
N THR A 167 -15.37 -8.11 0.85
CA THR A 167 -16.43 -9.02 0.41
C THR A 167 -15.96 -10.44 0.71
N PRO A 168 -16.63 -11.18 1.63
CA PRO A 168 -16.28 -12.55 1.92
C PRO A 168 -16.38 -13.41 0.66
N ASP A 169 -15.40 -14.26 0.42
CA ASP A 169 -15.48 -15.25 -0.64
C ASP A 169 -16.50 -16.36 -0.31
N GLU A 170 -16.78 -17.25 -1.27
CA GLU A 170 -17.74 -18.32 -1.09
C GLU A 170 -17.34 -19.28 0.05
N ALA A 171 -16.04 -19.53 0.24
CA ALA A 171 -15.55 -20.41 1.30
C ALA A 171 -15.78 -19.79 2.68
N MET A 172 -15.56 -18.48 2.83
CA MET A 172 -15.90 -17.73 4.06
C MET A 172 -17.41 -17.75 4.33
N ARG A 173 -18.25 -17.51 3.32
CA ARG A 173 -19.71 -17.56 3.45
C ARG A 173 -20.20 -18.96 3.83
N ALA A 174 -19.57 -20.01 3.29
CA ALA A 174 -19.91 -21.40 3.63
C ALA A 174 -19.49 -21.78 5.07
N SER A 175 -18.46 -21.16 5.63
CA SER A 175 -17.99 -21.40 7.00
C SER A 175 -18.84 -20.71 8.09
N GLU A 176 -19.71 -19.77 7.72
CA GLU A 176 -20.60 -19.08 8.68
C GLU A 176 -21.75 -19.95 9.20
N VAL A 177 -21.98 -21.14 8.64
CA VAL A 177 -22.96 -22.08 9.13
C VAL A 177 -22.34 -22.98 10.20
N CYS A 178 -21.84 -22.41 11.27
CA CYS A 178 -21.70 -23.11 12.53
C CYS A 178 -22.94 -22.74 13.35
N GLU A 179 -24.03 -23.48 13.16
CA GLU A 179 -25.20 -23.40 14.03
C GLU A 179 -24.76 -23.67 15.48
N ARG A 180 -25.00 -22.70 16.35
CA ARG A 180 -24.88 -22.86 17.80
C ARG A 180 -26.09 -23.60 18.36
#